data_0c8573b6ff32b72cf285ae9bb3bf3973
#
_entry.id   0c8573b6ff32b72cf285ae9bb3bf3973
#
_cell.length_a   1.000
_cell.length_b   1.000
_cell.length_c   1.000
_cell.angle_alpha   90.00
_cell.angle_beta   90.00
_cell.angle_gamma   90.00
#
_symmetry.space_group_name_H-M   'P 1'
#
loop_
_entity.id
_entity.type
_entity.pdbx_description
1 polymer ?
#
loop_
_entity_poly.entity_id
_entity_poly.type
_entity_poly.pdbx_seq_one_letter_code
_entity_poly.pdbx_strand_id
1 'polypeptide(L)'
;RLVVEQPGLMPYYPKNRALKRGIALAYGKKQITASVTSSILQGKSIKHMADDLQKRITTMSRNSAIRTARTAVTGAQNAGRMDSYAAAEKIGIKLKKQWLATLDNRTRHSHAMLDGEKVDQDKKFSNGCRFPGDPQGPAWEIYNCRCTLVADVDGVDTSTGQRRAKNPVTGETEVISDMTYSEWAEQKQAEDAAAWNTYMKKGRNLSTDTKQWQEYKSVLGNKVPNTVEKFQNLKYNEPDKWAQLKTMKRQTVFVNNAECVTTPKKYTGYFLKDGAKHADQFFDVGYTADNPLQLRYDMARQFDMSKAVDVQELNGGAIMFNIYMTLGVTKQRTFLTGWIQDTPDSKPRIVTGFRKNKENSHD
;
A
#
# COMPACT_ATOMS: atom_id res chain seq x y z
N ARG A 1 33.85 -11.45 0.03
CA ARG A 1 34.30 -12.74 -0.55
C ARG A 1 33.14 -13.70 -0.76
N LEU A 2 32.35 -13.99 0.29
CA LEU A 2 31.19 -14.90 0.24
C LEU A 2 30.15 -14.60 -0.86
N VAL A 3 29.87 -13.32 -1.14
CA VAL A 3 28.89 -12.93 -2.14
C VAL A 3 29.44 -12.96 -3.58
N VAL A 4 30.76 -12.84 -3.73
CA VAL A 4 31.43 -12.73 -5.04
C VAL A 4 31.91 -14.09 -5.54
N GLU A 5 32.35 -14.97 -4.66
CA GLU A 5 33.02 -16.23 -5.02
C GLU A 5 32.07 -17.45 -5.03
N GLN A 6 30.87 -17.32 -4.48
CA GLN A 6 29.88 -18.41 -4.51
C GLN A 6 28.79 -18.13 -5.55
N PRO A 7 28.81 -18.77 -6.73
CA PRO A 7 27.78 -18.55 -7.76
C PRO A 7 26.37 -18.81 -7.30
N GLY A 8 26.18 -19.68 -6.29
CA GLY A 8 24.89 -20.00 -5.67
C GLY A 8 24.30 -18.86 -4.83
N LEU A 9 25.10 -17.88 -4.38
CA LEU A 9 24.64 -16.70 -3.62
C LEU A 9 24.31 -15.51 -4.49
N MET A 10 24.49 -15.61 -5.80
CA MET A 10 24.08 -14.56 -6.72
C MET A 10 22.56 -14.33 -6.61
N PRO A 11 22.12 -13.09 -6.49
CA PRO A 11 20.69 -12.77 -6.48
C PRO A 11 20.01 -13.42 -7.69
N TYR A 12 18.99 -14.22 -7.46
CA TYR A 12 18.22 -14.82 -8.55
C TYR A 12 17.53 -13.72 -9.36
N TYR A 13 18.02 -13.51 -10.58
CA TYR A 13 17.40 -12.59 -11.52
C TYR A 13 16.60 -13.40 -12.56
N PRO A 14 15.26 -13.28 -12.64
CA PRO A 14 14.46 -14.07 -13.58
C PRO A 14 14.85 -13.74 -15.02
N LYS A 15 15.46 -14.68 -15.72
CA LYS A 15 15.95 -14.53 -17.11
C LYS A 15 14.90 -13.87 -18.03
N ASN A 16 13.64 -14.32 -17.92
CA ASN A 16 12.55 -13.82 -18.77
C ASN A 16 12.17 -12.34 -18.50
N ARG A 17 12.39 -11.83 -17.28
CA ARG A 17 12.12 -10.42 -16.97
C ARG A 17 13.24 -9.50 -17.44
N ALA A 18 14.49 -9.96 -17.41
CA ALA A 18 15.61 -9.24 -17.95
C ALA A 18 15.47 -9.01 -19.47
N LEU A 19 15.12 -10.08 -20.19
CA LEU A 19 14.90 -10.03 -21.64
C LEU A 19 13.71 -9.12 -22.02
N LYS A 20 12.58 -9.25 -21.34
CA LYS A 20 11.38 -8.40 -21.58
C LYS A 20 11.62 -6.91 -21.36
N ARG A 21 12.65 -6.53 -20.60
CA ARG A 21 12.99 -5.13 -20.29
C ARG A 21 14.21 -4.60 -21.04
N GLY A 22 14.70 -5.32 -22.03
CA GLY A 22 15.87 -4.91 -22.83
C GLY A 22 17.20 -4.86 -22.05
N ILE A 23 17.25 -5.46 -20.83
CA ILE A 23 18.47 -5.48 -20.02
C ILE A 23 19.28 -6.70 -20.42
N ALA A 24 20.53 -6.50 -20.85
CA ALA A 24 21.46 -7.61 -21.07
C ALA A 24 21.68 -8.36 -19.74
N LEU A 25 21.44 -9.68 -19.74
CA LEU A 25 21.46 -10.51 -18.52
C LEU A 25 22.81 -10.42 -17.79
N ALA A 26 23.94 -10.45 -18.53
CA ALA A 26 25.27 -10.34 -17.96
C ALA A 26 25.50 -8.99 -17.28
N TYR A 27 25.09 -7.88 -17.91
CA TYR A 27 25.19 -6.54 -17.34
C TYR A 27 24.32 -6.41 -16.09
N GLY A 28 23.06 -6.85 -16.16
CA GLY A 28 22.14 -6.83 -15.03
C GLY A 28 22.68 -7.60 -13.83
N LYS A 29 23.23 -8.81 -14.04
CA LYS A 29 23.85 -9.60 -12.97
C LYS A 29 25.04 -8.85 -12.34
N LYS A 30 25.95 -8.30 -13.15
CA LYS A 30 27.11 -7.54 -12.66
C LYS A 30 26.69 -6.35 -11.79
N GLN A 31 25.71 -5.57 -12.24
CA GLN A 31 25.20 -4.42 -11.49
C GLN A 31 24.54 -4.82 -10.18
N ILE A 32 23.72 -5.87 -10.19
CA ILE A 32 23.06 -6.38 -8.98
C ILE A 32 24.11 -6.88 -7.98
N THR A 33 25.06 -7.69 -8.42
CA THR A 33 26.12 -8.21 -7.56
C THR A 33 26.95 -7.08 -6.94
N ALA A 34 27.41 -6.13 -7.73
CA ALA A 34 28.18 -5.00 -7.25
C ALA A 34 27.42 -4.15 -6.21
N SER A 35 26.15 -3.85 -6.49
CA SER A 35 25.30 -3.08 -5.59
C SER A 35 25.06 -3.82 -4.28
N VAL A 36 24.68 -5.10 -4.33
CA VAL A 36 24.39 -5.91 -3.14
C VAL A 36 25.64 -6.13 -2.31
N THR A 37 26.76 -6.52 -2.92
CA THR A 37 28.04 -6.74 -2.21
C THR A 37 28.50 -5.48 -1.50
N SER A 38 28.56 -4.35 -2.21
CA SER A 38 28.97 -3.07 -1.62
C SER A 38 28.03 -2.66 -0.48
N SER A 39 26.75 -2.86 -0.62
CA SER A 39 25.77 -2.49 0.38
C SER A 39 25.82 -3.37 1.63
N ILE A 40 26.06 -4.68 1.47
CA ILE A 40 26.28 -5.62 2.61
C ILE A 40 27.53 -5.21 3.37
N LEU A 41 28.66 -4.99 2.68
CA LEU A 41 29.91 -4.58 3.31
C LEU A 41 29.80 -3.23 4.05
N GLN A 42 28.95 -2.34 3.59
CA GLN A 42 28.67 -1.05 4.22
C GLN A 42 27.55 -1.09 5.28
N GLY A 43 26.97 -2.26 5.57
CA GLY A 43 25.87 -2.40 6.54
C GLY A 43 24.58 -1.64 6.15
N LYS A 44 24.35 -1.37 4.85
CA LYS A 44 23.19 -0.62 4.39
C LYS A 44 21.89 -1.37 4.60
N SER A 45 20.83 -0.63 4.93
CA SER A 45 19.47 -1.20 5.02
C SER A 45 18.94 -1.68 3.66
N ILE A 46 17.97 -2.60 3.68
CA ILE A 46 17.27 -3.07 2.45
C ILE A 46 16.71 -1.91 1.62
N LYS A 47 16.24 -0.85 2.27
CA LYS A 47 15.72 0.34 1.58
C LYS A 47 16.82 1.04 0.78
N HIS A 48 17.97 1.29 1.40
CA HIS A 48 19.13 1.91 0.73
C HIS A 48 19.69 1.03 -0.39
N MET A 49 19.72 -0.31 -0.19
CA MET A 49 20.11 -1.24 -1.26
C MET A 49 19.15 -1.16 -2.45
N ALA A 50 17.85 -1.07 -2.20
CA ALA A 50 16.86 -0.94 -3.26
C ALA A 50 16.98 0.39 -4.01
N ASP A 51 17.30 1.48 -3.29
CA ASP A 51 17.58 2.79 -3.91
C ASP A 51 18.81 2.72 -4.84
N ASP A 52 19.89 2.07 -4.38
CA ASP A 52 21.10 1.88 -5.19
C ASP A 52 20.86 0.99 -6.40
N LEU A 53 20.11 -0.11 -6.25
CA LEU A 53 19.70 -0.96 -7.36
C LEU A 53 18.89 -0.21 -8.42
N GLN A 54 17.97 0.67 -8.00
CA GLN A 54 17.18 1.47 -8.93
C GLN A 54 18.02 2.52 -9.68
N LYS A 55 19.01 3.13 -9.01
CA LYS A 55 19.95 4.05 -9.66
C LYS A 55 20.78 3.35 -10.74
N ARG A 56 21.21 2.11 -10.49
CA ARG A 56 22.03 1.32 -11.42
C ARG A 56 21.21 0.68 -12.54
N ILE A 57 19.97 0.32 -12.25
CA ILE A 57 19.04 -0.36 -13.18
C ILE A 57 17.74 0.45 -13.22
N THR A 58 17.74 1.51 -14.02
CA THR A 58 16.65 2.49 -14.10
C THR A 58 15.30 1.89 -14.49
N THR A 59 15.29 0.76 -15.20
CA THR A 59 14.08 0.02 -15.58
C THR A 59 13.54 -0.87 -14.46
N MET A 60 14.26 -1.03 -13.34
CA MET A 60 13.83 -1.87 -12.22
C MET A 60 12.79 -1.14 -11.38
N SER A 61 11.61 -1.75 -11.21
CA SER A 61 10.58 -1.21 -10.32
C SER A 61 11.03 -1.27 -8.85
N ARG A 62 10.52 -0.34 -8.02
CA ARG A 62 10.81 -0.30 -6.58
C ARG A 62 10.56 -1.64 -5.88
N ASN A 63 9.44 -2.28 -6.16
CA ASN A 63 9.09 -3.58 -5.58
C ASN A 63 10.07 -4.69 -6.01
N SER A 64 10.54 -4.66 -7.26
CA SER A 64 11.56 -5.60 -7.73
C SER A 64 12.91 -5.36 -7.04
N ALA A 65 13.30 -4.11 -6.85
CA ALA A 65 14.54 -3.75 -6.17
C ALA A 65 14.53 -4.19 -4.70
N ILE A 66 13.45 -3.92 -3.96
CA ILE A 66 13.29 -4.37 -2.56
C ILE A 66 13.32 -5.88 -2.47
N ARG A 67 12.63 -6.59 -3.36
CA ARG A 67 12.61 -8.06 -3.38
C ARG A 67 13.99 -8.62 -3.65
N THR A 68 14.71 -8.10 -4.64
CA THR A 68 16.07 -8.52 -4.98
C THR A 68 17.02 -8.30 -3.80
N ALA A 69 17.01 -7.10 -3.22
CA ALA A 69 17.85 -6.77 -2.08
C ALA A 69 17.59 -7.70 -0.88
N ARG A 70 16.32 -7.90 -0.50
CA ARG A 70 15.96 -8.77 0.62
C ARG A 70 16.38 -10.23 0.38
N THR A 71 16.06 -10.75 -0.80
CA THR A 71 16.40 -12.16 -1.14
C THR A 71 17.90 -12.37 -1.11
N ALA A 72 18.69 -11.45 -1.66
CA ALA A 72 20.13 -11.55 -1.68
C ALA A 72 20.76 -11.46 -0.27
N VAL A 73 20.27 -10.54 0.57
CA VAL A 73 20.76 -10.38 1.94
C VAL A 73 20.44 -11.63 2.78
N THR A 74 19.20 -12.12 2.73
CA THR A 74 18.81 -13.33 3.47
C THR A 74 19.65 -14.54 3.03
N GLY A 75 19.82 -14.74 1.72
CA GLY A 75 20.64 -15.81 1.20
C GLY A 75 22.11 -15.72 1.64
N ALA A 76 22.71 -14.52 1.52
CA ALA A 76 24.11 -14.30 1.90
C ALA A 76 24.36 -14.51 3.40
N GLN A 77 23.46 -14.02 4.26
CA GLN A 77 23.57 -14.19 5.72
C GLN A 77 23.46 -15.66 6.12
N ASN A 78 22.51 -16.40 5.58
CA ASN A 78 22.32 -17.81 5.94
C ASN A 78 23.41 -18.70 5.32
N ALA A 79 23.92 -18.40 4.14
CA ALA A 79 25.08 -19.09 3.59
C ALA A 79 26.33 -18.87 4.45
N GLY A 80 26.55 -17.64 4.94
CA GLY A 80 27.66 -17.38 5.88
C GLY A 80 27.53 -18.17 7.19
N ARG A 81 26.30 -18.38 7.70
CA ARG A 81 26.07 -19.29 8.84
C ARG A 81 26.42 -20.73 8.50
N MET A 82 26.00 -21.20 7.31
CA MET A 82 26.36 -22.57 6.85
C MET A 82 27.86 -22.77 6.80
N ASP A 83 28.62 -21.79 6.30
CA ASP A 83 30.10 -21.86 6.29
C ASP A 83 30.67 -21.89 7.71
N SER A 84 30.09 -21.11 8.64
CA SER A 84 30.50 -21.14 10.06
C SER A 84 30.21 -22.48 10.71
N TYR A 85 29.07 -23.09 10.41
CA TYR A 85 28.69 -24.41 10.92
C TYR A 85 29.63 -25.50 10.38
N ALA A 86 29.94 -25.47 9.09
CA ALA A 86 30.89 -26.39 8.49
C ALA A 86 32.32 -26.24 9.10
N ALA A 87 32.71 -25.02 9.48
CA ALA A 87 33.96 -24.80 10.17
C ALA A 87 33.95 -25.38 11.59
N ALA A 88 32.83 -25.27 12.33
CA ALA A 88 32.65 -25.85 13.64
C ALA A 88 32.71 -27.39 13.61
N GLU A 89 32.09 -28.02 12.61
CA GLU A 89 32.17 -29.49 12.45
C GLU A 89 33.61 -29.98 12.20
N LYS A 90 34.41 -29.23 11.45
CA LYS A 90 35.83 -29.57 11.19
C LYS A 90 36.69 -29.63 12.45
N ILE A 91 36.30 -28.90 13.49
CA ILE A 91 36.95 -28.93 14.80
C ILE A 91 36.26 -29.83 15.82
N GLY A 92 35.33 -30.68 15.35
CA GLY A 92 34.68 -31.72 16.14
C GLY A 92 33.39 -31.31 16.86
N ILE A 93 32.88 -30.11 16.64
CA ILE A 93 31.60 -29.69 17.22
C ILE A 93 30.45 -30.28 16.40
N LYS A 94 29.67 -31.17 16.99
CA LYS A 94 28.48 -31.75 16.38
C LYS A 94 27.31 -30.76 16.53
N LEU A 95 26.68 -30.41 15.42
CA LEU A 95 25.53 -29.52 15.43
C LEU A 95 24.55 -29.85 14.30
N LYS A 96 23.30 -29.55 14.54
CA LYS A 96 22.24 -29.51 13.51
C LYS A 96 21.95 -28.06 13.17
N LYS A 97 21.40 -27.82 11.97
CA LYS A 97 20.84 -26.53 11.58
C LYS A 97 19.35 -26.55 11.81
N GLN A 98 18.82 -25.48 12.40
CA GLN A 98 17.40 -25.31 12.66
C GLN A 98 16.87 -24.14 11.86
N TRP A 99 15.67 -24.30 11.27
CA TRP A 99 14.95 -23.22 10.59
C TRP A 99 14.25 -22.33 11.63
N LEU A 100 14.48 -21.02 11.54
CA LEU A 100 13.83 -20.03 12.41
C LEU A 100 13.01 -19.06 11.53
N ALA A 101 11.68 -19.17 11.58
CA ALA A 101 10.80 -18.32 10.82
C ALA A 101 10.53 -16.98 11.51
N THR A 102 10.17 -15.95 10.76
CA THR A 102 9.72 -14.67 11.34
C THR A 102 8.28 -14.82 11.86
N LEU A 103 8.03 -14.45 13.10
CA LEU A 103 6.68 -14.50 13.69
C LEU A 103 5.85 -13.27 13.29
N ASP A 104 5.28 -13.33 12.08
CA ASP A 104 4.36 -12.32 11.56
C ASP A 104 3.42 -12.87 10.47
N ASN A 105 2.40 -12.07 10.08
CA ASN A 105 1.40 -12.46 9.09
C ASN A 105 1.87 -12.46 7.62
N ARG A 106 3.15 -12.17 7.37
CA ARG A 106 3.77 -12.21 6.02
C ARG A 106 4.66 -13.43 5.85
N THR A 107 4.86 -14.21 6.88
CA THR A 107 5.55 -15.48 6.80
C THR A 107 4.67 -16.46 6.02
N ARG A 108 5.27 -17.13 5.03
CA ARG A 108 4.56 -18.13 4.22
C ARG A 108 4.12 -19.30 5.06
N HIS A 109 3.03 -19.95 4.68
CA HIS A 109 2.56 -21.13 5.38
C HIS A 109 3.64 -22.23 5.41
N SER A 110 4.30 -22.52 4.27
CA SER A 110 5.42 -23.47 4.22
C SER A 110 6.54 -23.14 5.20
N HIS A 111 6.91 -21.86 5.33
CA HIS A 111 7.95 -21.43 6.26
C HIS A 111 7.50 -21.43 7.73
N ALA A 112 6.21 -21.18 7.98
CA ALA A 112 5.63 -21.32 9.31
C ALA A 112 5.67 -22.76 9.81
N MET A 113 5.39 -23.72 8.91
CA MET A 113 5.45 -25.15 9.22
C MET A 113 6.88 -25.68 9.39
N LEU A 114 7.88 -25.01 8.81
CA LEU A 114 9.30 -25.35 8.96
C LEU A 114 9.90 -24.81 10.25
N ASP A 115 9.23 -23.89 10.93
CA ASP A 115 9.78 -23.24 12.12
C ASP A 115 10.07 -24.26 13.22
N GLY A 116 11.31 -24.34 13.63
CA GLY A 116 11.78 -25.35 14.57
C GLY A 116 12.30 -26.64 13.92
N GLU A 117 12.13 -26.86 12.61
CA GLU A 117 12.68 -28.05 11.94
C GLU A 117 14.19 -28.08 12.05
N LYS A 118 14.73 -29.22 12.53
CA LYS A 118 16.16 -29.47 12.69
C LYS A 118 16.62 -30.56 11.73
N VAL A 119 17.69 -30.29 11.01
CA VAL A 119 18.30 -31.26 10.09
C VAL A 119 19.82 -31.20 10.18
N ASP A 120 20.47 -32.31 9.80
CA ASP A 120 21.94 -32.36 9.72
C ASP A 120 22.43 -31.36 8.65
N GLN A 121 23.69 -30.96 8.74
CA GLN A 121 24.26 -29.91 7.88
C GLN A 121 24.15 -30.19 6.38
N ASP A 122 24.38 -31.45 5.98
CA ASP A 122 24.34 -31.90 4.58
C ASP A 122 22.93 -32.10 4.06
N LYS A 123 21.91 -32.15 4.91
CA LYS A 123 20.52 -32.40 4.54
C LYS A 123 19.80 -31.13 4.14
N LYS A 124 18.77 -31.28 3.31
CA LYS A 124 17.82 -30.21 3.01
C LYS A 124 16.65 -30.23 3.99
N PHE A 125 16.09 -29.07 4.25
CA PHE A 125 14.80 -28.96 4.94
C PHE A 125 13.67 -29.54 4.08
N SER A 126 12.53 -29.84 4.68
CA SER A 126 11.38 -30.47 4.02
C SER A 126 10.83 -29.67 2.84
N ASN A 127 11.10 -28.35 2.74
CA ASN A 127 10.77 -27.53 1.58
C ASN A 127 11.82 -27.59 0.43
N GLY A 128 12.83 -28.43 0.54
CA GLY A 128 13.87 -28.62 -0.47
C GLY A 128 15.01 -27.59 -0.45
N CYS A 129 15.00 -26.61 0.47
CA CYS A 129 16.09 -25.64 0.65
C CYS A 129 17.16 -26.18 1.59
N ARG A 130 18.44 -25.82 1.37
CA ARG A 130 19.53 -26.09 2.30
C ARG A 130 19.55 -25.11 3.47
N PHE A 131 19.03 -23.89 3.22
CA PHE A 131 18.92 -22.81 4.19
C PHE A 131 17.91 -21.75 3.69
N PRO A 132 17.40 -20.84 4.54
CA PRO A 132 16.52 -19.77 4.13
C PRO A 132 17.16 -18.84 3.10
N GLY A 133 16.49 -18.68 1.94
CA GLY A 133 17.04 -17.90 0.83
C GLY A 133 18.05 -18.64 -0.03
N ASP A 134 18.11 -19.96 0.04
CA ASP A 134 18.98 -20.81 -0.78
C ASP A 134 18.72 -20.60 -2.28
N PRO A 135 19.69 -20.06 -3.06
CA PRO A 135 19.47 -19.75 -4.47
C PRO A 135 19.30 -21.01 -5.35
N GLN A 136 19.58 -22.19 -4.82
CA GLN A 136 19.36 -23.49 -5.50
C GLN A 136 18.04 -24.15 -5.10
N GLY A 137 17.32 -23.60 -4.12
CA GLY A 137 16.01 -24.10 -3.71
C GLY A 137 14.88 -23.67 -4.67
N PRO A 138 13.65 -24.11 -4.41
CA PRO A 138 12.49 -23.72 -5.21
C PRO A 138 12.25 -22.20 -5.18
N ALA A 139 12.03 -21.59 -6.35
CA ALA A 139 11.94 -20.14 -6.47
C ALA A 139 10.85 -19.49 -5.58
N TRP A 140 9.73 -20.19 -5.39
CA TRP A 140 8.64 -19.72 -4.52
C TRP A 140 8.97 -19.74 -3.02
N GLU A 141 9.98 -20.51 -2.59
CA GLU A 141 10.48 -20.56 -1.22
C GLU A 141 11.54 -19.47 -0.94
N ILE A 142 12.16 -18.93 -1.97
CA ILE A 142 13.34 -18.05 -1.84
C ILE A 142 12.94 -16.58 -1.77
N TYR A 143 12.06 -16.09 -2.65
CA TYR A 143 11.78 -14.66 -2.78
C TYR A 143 11.19 -14.04 -1.52
N ASN A 144 11.76 -12.89 -1.09
CA ASN A 144 11.32 -12.15 0.10
C ASN A 144 11.36 -12.97 1.40
N CYS A 145 12.10 -14.07 1.47
CA CYS A 145 12.32 -14.81 2.70
C CYS A 145 12.96 -13.93 3.76
N ARG A 146 12.52 -14.09 5.02
CA ARG A 146 13.04 -13.36 6.19
C ARG A 146 13.42 -14.30 7.31
N CYS A 147 13.35 -15.60 7.04
CA CYS A 147 13.77 -16.64 7.96
C CYS A 147 15.28 -16.67 8.10
N THR A 148 15.76 -17.27 9.19
CA THR A 148 17.18 -17.44 9.46
C THR A 148 17.48 -18.86 9.91
N LEU A 149 18.75 -19.23 9.90
CA LEU A 149 19.25 -20.43 10.55
C LEU A 149 19.69 -20.12 11.98
N VAL A 150 19.52 -21.07 12.87
CA VAL A 150 20.22 -21.16 14.15
C VAL A 150 20.92 -22.50 14.25
N ALA A 151 22.03 -22.55 15.02
CA ALA A 151 22.71 -23.80 15.33
C ALA A 151 21.98 -24.48 16.50
N ASP A 152 21.80 -25.78 16.41
CA ASP A 152 21.40 -26.65 17.51
C ASP A 152 22.61 -27.52 17.84
N VAL A 153 23.32 -27.20 18.91
CA VAL A 153 24.56 -27.85 19.29
C VAL A 153 24.25 -28.91 20.36
N ASP A 154 24.73 -30.11 20.13
CA ASP A 154 24.45 -31.22 20.99
C ASP A 154 24.94 -30.95 22.44
N GLY A 155 24.04 -31.09 23.41
CA GLY A 155 24.31 -30.82 24.82
C GLY A 155 24.45 -29.37 25.25
N VAL A 156 24.18 -28.40 24.34
CA VAL A 156 24.26 -26.96 24.66
C VAL A 156 22.94 -26.28 24.31
N ASP A 157 22.33 -25.63 25.28
CA ASP A 157 21.20 -24.74 24.99
C ASP A 157 21.71 -23.47 24.30
N THR A 158 21.50 -23.40 23.00
CA THR A 158 21.86 -22.25 22.15
C THR A 158 20.70 -21.24 22.01
N SER A 159 19.57 -21.50 22.67
CA SER A 159 18.42 -20.56 22.64
C SER A 159 18.72 -19.34 23.52
N THR A 160 18.21 -18.19 23.10
CA THR A 160 18.22 -16.99 23.95
C THR A 160 17.06 -16.97 24.93
N GLY A 161 16.20 -17.99 24.90
CA GLY A 161 14.93 -18.02 25.64
C GLY A 161 13.89 -17.02 25.16
N GLN A 162 14.21 -16.21 24.15
CA GLN A 162 13.35 -15.12 23.65
C GLN A 162 13.38 -15.00 22.15
N ARG A 163 12.22 -14.58 21.57
CA ARG A 163 12.04 -14.27 20.15
C ARG A 163 11.31 -12.94 19.98
N ARG A 164 11.51 -12.33 18.81
CA ARG A 164 10.72 -11.17 18.37
C ARG A 164 9.54 -11.62 17.53
N ALA A 165 8.35 -11.16 17.91
CA ALA A 165 7.10 -11.42 17.22
C ALA A 165 6.37 -10.10 16.92
N LYS A 166 5.45 -10.14 15.98
CA LYS A 166 4.49 -9.05 15.75
C LYS A 166 3.23 -9.28 16.58
N ASN A 167 2.86 -8.27 17.37
CA ASN A 167 1.58 -8.29 18.08
C ASN A 167 0.43 -8.10 17.11
N PRO A 168 -0.55 -9.02 17.03
CA PRO A 168 -1.67 -8.93 16.10
C PRO A 168 -2.60 -7.75 16.35
N VAL A 169 -2.71 -7.27 17.57
CA VAL A 169 -3.59 -6.16 17.97
C VAL A 169 -2.93 -4.82 17.67
N THR A 170 -1.71 -4.60 18.21
CA THR A 170 -1.02 -3.31 18.07
C THR A 170 -0.24 -3.17 16.77
N GLY A 171 0.17 -4.28 16.15
CA GLY A 171 1.07 -4.32 15.00
C GLY A 171 2.53 -3.99 15.35
N GLU A 172 2.85 -3.81 16.62
CA GLU A 172 4.21 -3.53 17.08
C GLU A 172 5.04 -4.80 17.23
N THR A 173 6.35 -4.65 17.33
CA THR A 173 7.25 -5.78 17.59
C THR A 173 7.39 -5.93 19.09
N GLU A 174 7.07 -7.11 19.60
CA GLU A 174 7.24 -7.51 20.99
C GLU A 174 8.31 -8.57 21.12
N VAL A 175 8.89 -8.69 22.31
CA VAL A 175 9.78 -9.79 22.70
C VAL A 175 8.95 -10.78 23.51
N ILE A 176 8.94 -12.03 23.07
CA ILE A 176 8.19 -13.12 23.70
C ILE A 176 9.14 -14.25 24.08
N SER A 177 8.68 -15.19 24.88
CA SER A 177 9.41 -16.46 25.11
C SER A 177 9.65 -17.20 23.80
N ASP A 178 10.74 -17.96 23.72
CA ASP A 178 11.03 -18.75 22.53
C ASP A 178 9.95 -19.82 22.34
N MET A 179 9.34 -19.81 21.18
CA MET A 179 8.29 -20.73 20.75
C MET A 179 8.24 -20.79 19.23
N THR A 180 7.73 -21.88 18.68
CA THR A 180 7.53 -22.02 17.22
C THR A 180 6.42 -21.11 16.70
N TYR A 181 6.38 -20.93 15.37
CA TYR A 181 5.31 -20.19 14.72
C TYR A 181 3.91 -20.77 15.05
N SER A 182 3.78 -22.10 15.11
CA SER A 182 2.53 -22.76 15.42
C SER A 182 2.06 -22.45 16.84
N GLU A 183 2.95 -22.57 17.82
CA GLU A 183 2.67 -22.24 19.22
C GLU A 183 2.30 -20.77 19.39
N TRP A 184 3.05 -19.86 18.75
CA TRP A 184 2.73 -18.44 18.74
C TRP A 184 1.35 -18.16 18.12
N ALA A 185 1.03 -18.81 16.99
CA ALA A 185 -0.24 -18.64 16.30
C ALA A 185 -1.41 -19.13 17.16
N GLU A 186 -1.29 -20.29 17.79
CA GLU A 186 -2.27 -20.87 18.69
C GLU A 186 -2.50 -19.97 19.91
N GLN A 187 -1.41 -19.48 20.52
CA GLN A 187 -1.50 -18.57 21.66
C GLN A 187 -2.23 -17.27 21.28
N LYS A 188 -1.83 -16.62 20.18
CA LYS A 188 -2.43 -15.35 19.75
C LYS A 188 -3.89 -15.51 19.29
N GLN A 189 -4.23 -16.64 18.71
CA GLN A 189 -5.61 -16.97 18.37
C GLN A 189 -6.47 -17.23 19.61
N ALA A 190 -5.91 -17.85 20.65
CA ALA A 190 -6.59 -18.07 21.92
C ALA A 190 -6.79 -16.77 22.72
N GLU A 191 -5.80 -15.83 22.65
CA GLU A 191 -5.89 -14.52 23.30
C GLU A 191 -7.00 -13.64 22.69
N ASP A 192 -7.05 -13.52 21.34
CA ASP A 192 -8.07 -12.77 20.61
C ASP A 192 -8.22 -13.28 19.17
N ALA A 193 -9.18 -14.18 18.97
CA ALA A 193 -9.45 -14.78 17.67
C ALA A 193 -9.89 -13.77 16.60
N ALA A 194 -10.58 -12.69 16.96
CA ALA A 194 -11.04 -11.67 16.01
C ALA A 194 -9.88 -10.81 15.52
N ALA A 195 -9.02 -10.36 16.44
CA ALA A 195 -7.80 -9.63 16.11
C ALA A 195 -6.84 -10.50 15.30
N TRP A 196 -6.64 -11.76 15.67
CA TRP A 196 -5.83 -12.72 14.91
C TRP A 196 -6.32 -12.88 13.48
N ASN A 197 -7.62 -13.14 13.28
CA ASN A 197 -8.21 -13.30 11.96
C ASN A 197 -8.04 -12.05 11.10
N THR A 198 -8.25 -10.87 11.68
CA THR A 198 -8.04 -9.59 11.01
C THR A 198 -6.57 -9.38 10.64
N TYR A 199 -5.66 -9.69 11.55
CA TYR A 199 -4.22 -9.60 11.32
C TYR A 199 -3.76 -10.50 10.18
N MET A 200 -4.19 -11.76 10.16
CA MET A 200 -3.87 -12.71 9.09
C MET A 200 -4.52 -12.29 7.75
N LYS A 201 -5.72 -11.73 7.76
CA LYS A 201 -6.39 -11.18 6.59
C LYS A 201 -5.62 -10.00 5.98
N LYS A 202 -5.10 -9.09 6.81
CA LYS A 202 -4.23 -7.99 6.37
C LYS A 202 -2.97 -8.53 5.65
N GLY A 203 -2.35 -9.57 6.17
CA GLY A 203 -1.19 -10.22 5.55
C GLY A 203 -1.50 -10.83 4.18
N ARG A 204 -2.56 -11.64 4.09
CA ARG A 204 -3.02 -12.27 2.84
C ARG A 204 -3.38 -11.24 1.76
N ASN A 205 -4.02 -10.15 2.15
CA ASN A 205 -4.52 -9.14 1.23
C ASN A 205 -3.52 -8.00 0.94
N LEU A 206 -2.31 -8.05 1.48
CA LEU A 206 -1.34 -6.95 1.39
C LEU A 206 -1.11 -6.46 -0.05
N SER A 207 -0.99 -7.37 -1.02
CA SER A 207 -0.77 -7.01 -2.42
C SER A 207 -1.98 -6.30 -3.04
N THR A 208 -3.19 -6.82 -2.79
CA THR A 208 -4.44 -6.25 -3.28
C THR A 208 -4.73 -4.90 -2.62
N ASP A 209 -4.53 -4.83 -1.31
CA ASP A 209 -4.73 -3.60 -0.54
C ASP A 209 -3.72 -2.52 -0.92
N THR A 210 -2.49 -2.90 -1.27
CA THR A 210 -1.49 -1.96 -1.79
C THR A 210 -1.95 -1.33 -3.11
N LYS A 211 -2.47 -2.12 -4.05
CA LYS A 211 -3.03 -1.60 -5.31
C LYS A 211 -4.24 -0.70 -5.05
N GLN A 212 -5.14 -1.13 -4.18
CA GLN A 212 -6.30 -0.35 -3.79
C GLN A 212 -5.90 0.96 -3.11
N TRP A 213 -4.93 0.94 -2.21
CA TRP A 213 -4.38 2.15 -1.58
C TRP A 213 -3.82 3.12 -2.61
N GLN A 214 -3.03 2.65 -3.58
CA GLN A 214 -2.49 3.48 -4.67
C GLN A 214 -3.61 4.12 -5.49
N GLU A 215 -4.66 3.36 -5.83
CA GLU A 215 -5.84 3.86 -6.54
C GLU A 215 -6.57 4.93 -5.73
N TYR A 216 -6.82 4.69 -4.44
CA TYR A 216 -7.44 5.70 -3.58
C TYR A 216 -6.56 6.95 -3.44
N LYS A 217 -5.24 6.76 -3.29
CA LYS A 217 -4.27 7.84 -3.17
C LYS A 217 -4.20 8.72 -4.42
N SER A 218 -4.31 8.13 -5.62
CA SER A 218 -4.32 8.89 -6.88
C SER A 218 -5.58 9.76 -7.03
N VAL A 219 -6.72 9.33 -6.47
CA VAL A 219 -7.99 10.06 -6.56
C VAL A 219 -8.14 11.09 -5.42
N LEU A 220 -7.82 10.71 -4.20
CA LEU A 220 -8.13 11.49 -3.00
C LEU A 220 -6.91 12.18 -2.37
N GLY A 221 -5.71 11.93 -2.84
CA GLY A 221 -4.48 12.57 -2.37
C GLY A 221 -4.23 12.37 -0.87
N ASN A 222 -4.07 13.48 -0.15
CA ASN A 222 -3.75 13.46 1.29
C ASN A 222 -4.91 13.05 2.21
N LYS A 223 -6.12 12.87 1.68
CA LYS A 223 -7.26 12.35 2.45
C LYS A 223 -7.16 10.84 2.72
N VAL A 224 -6.29 10.14 2.01
CA VAL A 224 -5.99 8.72 2.22
C VAL A 224 -4.79 8.58 3.15
N PRO A 225 -4.81 7.63 4.09
CA PRO A 225 -3.66 7.36 4.95
C PRO A 225 -2.34 7.26 4.17
N ASN A 226 -1.25 7.76 4.73
CA ASN A 226 0.04 7.86 4.03
C ASN A 226 0.80 6.53 3.90
N THR A 227 0.34 5.46 4.55
CA THR A 227 0.92 4.11 4.43
C THR A 227 -0.16 3.07 4.20
N VAL A 228 0.20 1.97 3.55
CA VAL A 228 -0.69 0.83 3.31
C VAL A 228 -1.17 0.22 4.63
N GLU A 229 -0.31 0.16 5.64
CA GLU A 229 -0.63 -0.38 6.95
C GLU A 229 -1.76 0.42 7.63
N LYS A 230 -1.66 1.75 7.65
CA LYS A 230 -2.72 2.64 8.16
C LYS A 230 -3.99 2.55 7.31
N PHE A 231 -3.87 2.37 6.00
CA PHE A 231 -5.01 2.14 5.12
C PHE A 231 -5.71 0.81 5.41
N GLN A 232 -4.95 -0.26 5.63
CA GLN A 232 -5.51 -1.55 6.06
C GLN A 232 -6.20 -1.44 7.42
N ASN A 233 -5.61 -0.68 8.36
CA ASN A 233 -6.22 -0.46 9.67
C ASN A 233 -7.58 0.23 9.54
N LEU A 234 -7.65 1.31 8.78
CA LEU A 234 -8.91 2.00 8.48
C LEU A 234 -9.91 1.06 7.80
N LYS A 235 -9.48 0.27 6.81
CA LYS A 235 -10.34 -0.63 6.03
C LYS A 235 -10.95 -1.76 6.86
N TYR A 236 -10.18 -2.35 7.78
CA TYR A 236 -10.57 -3.56 8.49
C TYR A 236 -11.09 -3.29 9.91
N ASN A 237 -10.70 -2.20 10.54
CA ASN A 237 -11.01 -1.92 11.94
C ASN A 237 -11.93 -0.70 12.12
N GLU A 238 -12.16 0.12 11.08
CA GLU A 238 -12.93 1.37 11.18
C GLU A 238 -14.02 1.44 10.10
N PRO A 239 -15.10 0.63 10.21
CA PRO A 239 -16.09 0.43 9.15
C PRO A 239 -16.75 1.74 8.69
N ASP A 240 -17.05 2.66 9.60
CA ASP A 240 -17.71 3.93 9.29
C ASP A 240 -16.78 4.86 8.48
N LYS A 241 -15.53 4.99 8.92
CA LYS A 241 -14.54 5.78 8.18
C LYS A 241 -14.22 5.15 6.82
N TRP A 242 -14.22 3.81 6.75
CA TRP A 242 -14.07 3.12 5.48
C TRP A 242 -15.23 3.39 4.53
N ALA A 243 -16.48 3.39 5.03
CA ALA A 243 -17.66 3.74 4.25
C ALA A 243 -17.60 5.19 3.74
N GLN A 244 -17.21 6.13 4.61
CA GLN A 244 -17.00 7.54 4.24
C GLN A 244 -15.93 7.69 3.15
N LEU A 245 -14.78 7.01 3.27
CA LEU A 245 -13.71 7.07 2.28
C LEU A 245 -14.14 6.51 0.92
N LYS A 246 -14.92 5.42 0.91
CA LYS A 246 -15.52 4.86 -0.32
C LYS A 246 -16.45 5.86 -1.00
N THR A 247 -17.32 6.48 -0.22
CA THR A 247 -18.27 7.49 -0.71
C THR A 247 -17.53 8.69 -1.29
N MET A 248 -16.54 9.20 -0.57
CA MET A 248 -15.69 10.31 -1.02
C MET A 248 -14.98 10.00 -2.34
N LYS A 249 -14.42 8.79 -2.48
CA LYS A 249 -13.79 8.38 -3.75
C LYS A 249 -14.78 8.37 -4.90
N ARG A 250 -15.98 7.76 -4.70
CA ARG A 250 -17.02 7.70 -5.72
C ARG A 250 -17.45 9.10 -6.16
N GLN A 251 -17.71 9.99 -5.20
CA GLN A 251 -18.10 11.38 -5.47
C GLN A 251 -17.01 12.14 -6.22
N THR A 252 -15.74 12.00 -5.80
CA THR A 252 -14.60 12.67 -6.44
C THR A 252 -14.44 12.21 -7.89
N VAL A 253 -14.49 10.90 -8.15
CA VAL A 253 -14.41 10.37 -9.51
C VAL A 253 -15.55 10.89 -10.38
N PHE A 254 -16.77 10.91 -9.84
CA PHE A 254 -17.95 11.44 -10.55
C PHE A 254 -17.76 12.92 -10.94
N VAL A 255 -17.40 13.75 -9.96
CA VAL A 255 -17.20 15.20 -10.17
C VAL A 255 -16.09 15.49 -11.19
N ASN A 256 -15.00 14.72 -11.15
CA ASN A 256 -13.89 14.89 -12.09
C ASN A 256 -14.26 14.54 -13.54
N ASN A 257 -15.25 13.67 -13.74
CA ASN A 257 -15.71 13.22 -15.04
C ASN A 257 -17.02 13.90 -15.50
N ALA A 258 -17.59 14.79 -14.68
CA ALA A 258 -18.84 15.48 -15.01
C ALA A 258 -18.72 16.37 -16.26
N GLU A 259 -19.84 16.65 -16.89
CA GLU A 259 -19.93 17.52 -18.06
C GLU A 259 -19.78 19.01 -17.71
N CYS A 260 -19.75 19.34 -16.42
CA CYS A 260 -19.55 20.70 -15.93
C CYS A 260 -18.30 20.82 -15.05
N VAL A 261 -17.77 22.03 -14.91
CA VAL A 261 -16.62 22.35 -14.08
C VAL A 261 -17.06 22.82 -12.70
N THR A 262 -16.67 22.08 -11.66
CA THR A 262 -16.96 22.38 -10.26
C THR A 262 -15.65 22.52 -9.47
N THR A 263 -14.92 23.63 -9.66
CA THR A 263 -13.60 23.83 -9.00
C THR A 263 -13.72 23.93 -7.48
N PRO A 264 -12.88 23.25 -6.68
CA PRO A 264 -12.96 23.32 -5.22
C PRO A 264 -12.94 24.75 -4.68
N LYS A 265 -12.09 25.63 -5.22
CA LYS A 265 -11.94 27.02 -4.78
C LYS A 265 -13.26 27.82 -4.83
N LYS A 266 -14.11 27.58 -5.82
CA LYS A 266 -15.40 28.27 -5.93
C LYS A 266 -16.34 27.89 -4.78
N TYR A 267 -16.29 26.62 -4.35
CA TYR A 267 -17.15 26.12 -3.30
C TYR A 267 -16.67 26.55 -1.89
N THR A 268 -15.37 26.46 -1.62
CA THR A 268 -14.81 26.89 -0.34
C THR A 268 -14.66 28.40 -0.19
N GLY A 269 -14.47 29.11 -1.31
CA GLY A 269 -14.24 30.56 -1.31
C GLY A 269 -15.47 31.42 -1.61
N TYR A 270 -16.60 30.81 -1.98
CA TYR A 270 -17.81 31.55 -2.32
C TYR A 270 -19.07 30.90 -1.75
N PHE A 271 -19.47 29.68 -2.21
CA PHE A 271 -20.75 29.08 -1.78
C PHE A 271 -20.80 28.69 -0.31
N LEU A 272 -19.67 28.25 0.26
CA LEU A 272 -19.56 27.75 1.65
C LEU A 272 -18.55 28.57 2.46
N LYS A 273 -18.30 29.82 2.06
CA LYS A 273 -17.49 30.76 2.82
C LYS A 273 -18.40 31.54 3.74
N ASP A 274 -18.12 31.52 5.03
CA ASP A 274 -18.87 32.31 6.01
C ASP A 274 -18.87 33.80 5.64
N GLY A 275 -20.03 34.45 5.76
CA GLY A 275 -20.24 35.83 5.36
C GLY A 275 -20.28 36.12 3.86
N ALA A 276 -20.11 35.12 2.98
CA ALA A 276 -20.28 35.32 1.56
C ALA A 276 -21.76 35.40 1.16
N LYS A 277 -22.04 36.17 0.10
CA LYS A 277 -23.39 36.35 -0.44
C LYS A 277 -24.06 34.99 -0.70
N HIS A 278 -25.22 34.75 -0.09
CA HIS A 278 -26.02 33.51 -0.20
C HIS A 278 -25.42 32.25 0.44
N ALA A 279 -24.31 32.31 1.14
CA ALA A 279 -23.71 31.11 1.78
C ALA A 279 -24.63 30.53 2.88
N ASP A 280 -25.32 31.40 3.63
CA ASP A 280 -26.32 31.05 4.63
C ASP A 280 -27.41 30.13 4.07
N GLN A 281 -27.79 30.29 2.81
CA GLN A 281 -28.82 29.49 2.15
C GLN A 281 -28.36 28.05 1.91
N PHE A 282 -27.07 27.84 1.68
CA PHE A 282 -26.48 26.51 1.53
C PHE A 282 -26.27 25.83 2.91
N PHE A 283 -25.85 26.59 3.92
CA PHE A 283 -25.75 26.11 5.29
C PHE A 283 -27.13 25.71 5.85
N ASP A 284 -28.17 26.49 5.57
CA ASP A 284 -29.56 26.22 5.98
C ASP A 284 -30.10 24.86 5.48
N VAL A 285 -29.61 24.39 4.33
CA VAL A 285 -29.98 23.06 3.78
C VAL A 285 -28.98 21.96 4.10
N GLY A 286 -28.03 22.21 4.99
CA GLY A 286 -27.12 21.21 5.58
C GLY A 286 -25.79 20.98 4.85
N TYR A 287 -25.41 21.84 3.90
CA TYR A 287 -24.03 21.81 3.40
C TYR A 287 -23.08 22.47 4.40
N THR A 288 -21.82 22.04 4.41
CA THR A 288 -20.81 22.55 5.35
C THR A 288 -19.52 22.90 4.64
N ALA A 289 -18.76 23.84 5.20
CA ALA A 289 -17.42 24.22 4.70
C ALA A 289 -16.41 23.05 4.80
N ASP A 290 -16.61 22.13 5.74
CA ASP A 290 -15.74 20.97 5.95
C ASP A 290 -15.95 19.89 4.86
N ASN A 291 -17.12 19.86 4.21
CA ASN A 291 -17.43 18.91 3.15
C ASN A 291 -17.93 19.57 1.87
N PRO A 292 -17.13 20.41 1.22
CA PRO A 292 -17.53 21.10 -0.03
C PRO A 292 -17.73 20.10 -1.20
N LEU A 293 -17.20 18.89 -1.09
CA LEU A 293 -17.38 17.86 -2.11
C LEU A 293 -18.84 17.41 -2.23
N GLN A 294 -19.61 17.42 -1.16
CA GLN A 294 -21.03 17.05 -1.20
C GLN A 294 -21.82 18.02 -2.10
N LEU A 295 -21.66 19.34 -1.92
CA LEU A 295 -22.33 20.34 -2.78
C LEU A 295 -21.87 20.26 -4.23
N ARG A 296 -20.55 20.07 -4.47
CA ARG A 296 -20.00 19.86 -5.80
C ARG A 296 -20.61 18.66 -6.51
N TYR A 297 -20.72 17.54 -5.78
CA TYR A 297 -21.31 16.30 -6.29
C TYR A 297 -22.79 16.47 -6.62
N ASP A 298 -23.57 17.11 -5.74
CA ASP A 298 -25.01 17.30 -5.94
C ASP A 298 -25.31 18.22 -7.11
N MET A 299 -24.51 19.29 -7.31
CA MET A 299 -24.61 20.16 -8.47
C MET A 299 -24.17 19.45 -9.76
N ALA A 300 -23.05 18.76 -9.75
CA ALA A 300 -22.56 18.04 -10.93
C ALA A 300 -23.53 16.92 -11.38
N ARG A 301 -24.18 16.25 -10.42
CA ARG A 301 -25.15 15.18 -10.72
C ARG A 301 -26.44 15.69 -11.35
N GLN A 302 -26.84 16.91 -11.02
CA GLN A 302 -28.07 17.53 -11.53
C GLN A 302 -27.81 18.44 -12.74
N PHE A 303 -26.55 18.64 -13.11
CA PHE A 303 -26.20 19.42 -14.28
C PHE A 303 -26.72 18.74 -15.55
N ASP A 304 -27.53 19.48 -16.32
CA ASP A 304 -28.14 19.02 -17.57
C ASP A 304 -28.38 20.24 -18.44
N MET A 305 -27.63 20.37 -19.54
CA MET A 305 -27.74 21.49 -20.47
C MET A 305 -29.13 21.60 -21.09
N SER A 306 -29.87 20.51 -21.23
CA SER A 306 -31.24 20.54 -21.79
C SER A 306 -32.25 21.28 -20.90
N LYS A 307 -31.90 21.50 -19.64
CA LYS A 307 -32.70 22.23 -18.64
C LYS A 307 -32.26 23.68 -18.46
N ALA A 308 -31.39 24.19 -19.35
CA ALA A 308 -30.93 25.55 -19.30
C ALA A 308 -32.10 26.53 -19.58
N VAL A 309 -32.18 27.56 -18.75
CA VAL A 309 -33.12 28.68 -18.88
C VAL A 309 -32.35 30.00 -18.91
N ASP A 310 -32.97 31.07 -19.33
CA ASP A 310 -32.36 32.42 -19.40
C ASP A 310 -31.02 32.42 -20.16
N VAL A 311 -30.97 31.73 -21.29
CA VAL A 311 -29.75 31.60 -22.10
C VAL A 311 -29.44 32.94 -22.78
N GLN A 312 -28.23 33.44 -22.57
CA GLN A 312 -27.74 34.71 -23.11
C GLN A 312 -26.33 34.54 -23.69
N GLU A 313 -26.13 35.06 -24.89
CA GLU A 313 -24.80 35.20 -25.46
C GLU A 313 -24.14 36.49 -24.93
N LEU A 314 -22.93 36.38 -24.44
CA LEU A 314 -22.14 37.49 -23.94
C LEU A 314 -21.18 38.01 -25.00
N ASN A 315 -20.72 39.26 -24.85
CA ASN A 315 -19.68 39.83 -25.69
C ASN A 315 -18.45 38.91 -25.70
N GLY A 316 -18.04 38.43 -26.88
CA GLY A 316 -16.93 37.47 -27.03
C GLY A 316 -17.35 36.02 -27.25
N GLY A 317 -18.65 35.74 -27.39
CA GLY A 317 -19.19 34.42 -27.78
C GLY A 317 -19.34 33.41 -26.63
N ALA A 318 -19.14 33.85 -25.38
CA ALA A 318 -19.45 33.01 -24.21
C ALA A 318 -20.96 32.95 -23.98
N ILE A 319 -21.46 31.81 -23.53
CA ILE A 319 -22.89 31.61 -23.25
C ILE A 319 -23.11 31.54 -21.74
N MET A 320 -23.98 32.37 -21.21
CA MET A 320 -24.46 32.33 -19.85
C MET A 320 -25.88 31.76 -19.81
N PHE A 321 -26.15 30.91 -18.80
CA PHE A 321 -27.47 30.31 -18.63
C PHE A 321 -27.69 29.91 -17.15
N ASN A 322 -28.94 29.65 -16.82
CA ASN A 322 -29.34 29.21 -15.51
C ASN A 322 -29.90 27.80 -15.52
N ILE A 323 -29.76 27.07 -14.42
CA ILE A 323 -30.37 25.75 -14.18
C ILE A 323 -31.02 25.75 -12.81
N TYR A 324 -32.26 25.30 -12.71
CA TYR A 324 -32.91 25.02 -11.46
C TYR A 324 -32.43 23.66 -10.90
N MET A 325 -31.94 23.65 -9.69
CA MET A 325 -31.46 22.43 -9.01
C MET A 325 -32.13 22.27 -7.65
N THR A 326 -32.51 21.04 -7.29
CA THR A 326 -32.99 20.70 -5.95
C THR A 326 -31.83 20.28 -5.08
N LEU A 327 -31.37 21.17 -4.20
CA LEU A 327 -30.18 20.98 -3.39
C LEU A 327 -30.52 20.90 -1.89
N GLY A 328 -29.71 20.14 -1.15
CA GLY A 328 -29.78 20.03 0.31
C GLY A 328 -29.46 18.63 0.83
N VAL A 329 -28.86 18.58 2.01
CA VAL A 329 -28.49 17.37 2.74
C VAL A 329 -29.56 17.04 3.79
N THR A 330 -29.97 18.02 4.60
CA THR A 330 -30.96 17.86 5.67
C THR A 330 -32.37 18.17 5.20
N LYS A 331 -32.54 19.13 4.32
CA LYS A 331 -33.82 19.49 3.71
C LYS A 331 -33.57 19.94 2.27
N GLN A 332 -34.47 19.56 1.37
CA GLN A 332 -34.37 19.91 -0.05
C GLN A 332 -35.01 21.27 -0.33
N ARG A 333 -34.35 22.10 -1.14
CA ARG A 333 -34.85 23.39 -1.62
C ARG A 333 -34.42 23.60 -3.07
N THR A 334 -35.19 24.41 -3.80
CA THR A 334 -34.88 24.81 -5.17
C THR A 334 -33.92 25.98 -5.20
N PHE A 335 -32.82 25.80 -5.88
CA PHE A 335 -31.77 26.80 -6.12
C PHE A 335 -31.77 27.14 -7.63
N LEU A 336 -31.57 28.40 -7.94
CA LEU A 336 -31.21 28.85 -9.28
C LEU A 336 -29.69 28.93 -9.34
N THR A 337 -29.08 28.16 -10.23
CA THR A 337 -27.63 28.13 -10.42
C THR A 337 -27.25 28.72 -11.74
N GLY A 338 -26.35 29.70 -11.77
CA GLY A 338 -25.87 30.39 -12.96
C GLY A 338 -24.56 29.78 -13.47
N TRP A 339 -24.47 29.52 -14.76
CA TRP A 339 -23.39 28.86 -15.45
C TRP A 339 -22.88 29.69 -16.62
N ILE A 340 -21.58 29.57 -16.95
CA ILE A 340 -20.98 30.15 -18.14
C ILE A 340 -20.21 29.04 -18.88
N GLN A 341 -20.42 28.99 -20.18
CA GLN A 341 -19.60 28.26 -21.14
C GLN A 341 -18.76 29.28 -21.92
N ASP A 342 -17.46 29.32 -21.66
CA ASP A 342 -16.57 30.35 -22.19
C ASP A 342 -16.31 30.20 -23.70
N THR A 343 -16.30 28.97 -24.21
CA THR A 343 -16.21 28.64 -25.64
C THR A 343 -17.08 27.42 -25.96
N PRO A 344 -17.50 27.19 -27.23
CA PRO A 344 -18.31 26.03 -27.60
C PRO A 344 -17.75 24.67 -27.16
N ASP A 345 -16.43 24.54 -27.11
CA ASP A 345 -15.76 23.30 -26.76
C ASP A 345 -15.42 23.20 -25.26
N SER A 346 -15.63 24.27 -24.49
CA SER A 346 -15.34 24.26 -23.05
C SER A 346 -16.49 23.66 -22.23
N LYS A 347 -16.17 22.99 -21.13
CA LYS A 347 -17.20 22.56 -20.16
C LYS A 347 -17.76 23.79 -19.44
N PRO A 348 -19.09 23.90 -19.27
CA PRO A 348 -19.70 24.98 -18.50
C PRO A 348 -19.19 24.97 -17.03
N ARG A 349 -18.90 26.15 -16.51
CA ARG A 349 -18.47 26.37 -15.12
C ARG A 349 -19.50 27.15 -14.33
N ILE A 350 -19.66 26.82 -13.06
CA ILE A 350 -20.60 27.52 -12.20
C ILE A 350 -20.10 28.91 -11.82
N VAL A 351 -20.99 29.88 -11.83
CA VAL A 351 -20.73 31.29 -11.48
C VAL A 351 -21.41 31.67 -10.19
N THR A 352 -22.70 31.38 -10.05
CA THR A 352 -23.51 31.77 -8.89
C THR A 352 -24.55 30.71 -8.57
N GLY A 353 -25.18 30.86 -7.41
CA GLY A 353 -26.31 30.04 -7.00
C GLY A 353 -26.97 30.64 -5.78
N PHE A 354 -28.30 30.65 -5.76
CA PHE A 354 -29.10 31.16 -4.64
C PHE A 354 -30.47 30.49 -4.62
N ARG A 355 -31.07 30.44 -3.44
CA ARG A 355 -32.41 29.87 -3.27
C ARG A 355 -33.46 30.75 -3.92
N LYS A 356 -34.35 30.16 -4.72
CA LYS A 356 -35.53 30.87 -5.24
C LYS A 356 -36.62 30.87 -4.17
N ASN A 357 -37.02 32.03 -3.68
CA ASN A 357 -38.20 32.15 -2.83
C ASN A 357 -39.45 31.86 -3.63
N LYS A 358 -40.46 31.28 -3.01
CA LYS A 358 -41.74 30.94 -3.63
C LYS A 358 -42.58 32.17 -4.04
N GLU A 359 -42.13 33.37 -3.78
CA GLU A 359 -42.84 34.59 -4.09
C GLU A 359 -42.25 35.20 -5.36
N ASN A 360 -42.87 34.96 -6.48
CA ASN A 360 -43.11 35.75 -7.67
C ASN A 360 -43.33 34.80 -8.86
N SER A 361 -44.38 33.99 -8.82
CA SER A 361 -45.13 33.63 -10.02
C SER A 361 -46.13 34.74 -10.25
N HIS A 362 -45.71 35.83 -10.87
CA HIS A 362 -46.62 36.69 -11.60
C HIS A 362 -46.58 36.20 -13.06
N ASP A 363 -47.71 35.69 -13.46
CA ASP A 363 -48.32 35.48 -14.81
C ASP A 363 -47.39 35.40 -16.01
#